data_b102b08ea9e8716e68c2fc60dd84a326
#
_entry.id   b102b08ea9e8716e68c2fc60dd84a326
#
_cell.length_a   1.000
_cell.length_b   1.000
_cell.length_c   1.000
_cell.angle_alpha   90.00
_cell.angle_beta   90.00
_cell.angle_gamma   90.00
#
_symmetry.space_group_name_H-M   'P 1'
#
loop_
_entity.id
_entity.type
_entity.pdbx_description
1 polymer ?
#
loop_
_entity_poly.entity_id
_entity_poly.type
_entity_poly.pdbx_seq_one_letter_code
_entity_poly.pdbx_strand_id
1 'polypeptide(L)'
;MKLYADMPGERLDAFLARCAEGLTRSAAQKLIEEGCVKRNGKPGKKNDKLNVGDEIDYTIPEPKEVDIAPTEMALNIVYEDEDVLVINKPKGLVVHPAAGHQDDTLVNGLLFAMGDQLSGINGELRPGIVHRIDKDTSGLLAVAKNDYAHRMLASQLKDHTMARTYECIVCGSFREDSGTVDAPIGRHPSDRKKMCVTERNSKHAVTHWEVVARYRGYTHVRCRLETGRTHQIRVHMAHIGHPILGDTVYGHKKPELGQDSQCLHAGALCFQHPRDGRPVMVFAELPQYFKDVIAKLEKMN
;
A
#
# COMPACT_ATOMS: atom_id res chain seq x y z
N MET A 1 -17.58 23.66 -15.14
CA MET A 1 -18.89 23.12 -14.69
C MET A 1 -19.40 23.96 -13.53
N LYS A 2 -20.73 24.21 -13.49
CA LYS A 2 -21.32 25.05 -12.44
C LYS A 2 -22.29 24.27 -11.56
N LEU A 3 -22.22 24.49 -10.26
CA LEU A 3 -23.10 23.95 -9.25
C LEU A 3 -23.59 25.09 -8.34
N TYR A 4 -24.75 24.94 -7.71
CA TYR A 4 -25.29 25.91 -6.76
C TYR A 4 -25.48 25.26 -5.40
N ALA A 5 -24.96 25.88 -4.35
CA ALA A 5 -25.04 25.35 -3.01
C ALA A 5 -26.49 25.34 -2.51
N ASP A 6 -26.92 24.22 -2.00
CA ASP A 6 -28.29 23.92 -1.56
C ASP A 6 -28.44 23.84 -0.04
N MET A 7 -27.32 23.78 0.71
CA MET A 7 -27.29 23.71 2.17
C MET A 7 -26.38 24.79 2.77
N PRO A 8 -26.85 25.54 3.80
CA PRO A 8 -26.02 26.53 4.46
C PRO A 8 -25.01 25.87 5.40
N GLY A 9 -23.79 26.41 5.45
CA GLY A 9 -22.74 25.97 6.37
C GLY A 9 -21.99 24.70 5.95
N GLU A 10 -22.36 24.07 4.83
CA GLU A 10 -21.59 22.95 4.26
C GLU A 10 -20.22 23.43 3.78
N ARG A 11 -19.21 22.62 3.96
CA ARG A 11 -17.85 22.94 3.50
C ARG A 11 -17.76 22.73 1.99
N LEU A 12 -17.01 23.59 1.29
CA LEU A 12 -16.82 23.53 -0.15
C LEU A 12 -16.25 22.17 -0.63
N ASP A 13 -15.31 21.58 0.13
CA ASP A 13 -14.76 20.24 -0.21
C ASP A 13 -15.78 19.10 -0.07
N ALA A 14 -16.70 19.22 0.88
CA ALA A 14 -17.76 18.23 1.10
C ALA A 14 -18.88 18.38 0.06
N PHE A 15 -19.29 19.61 -0.22
CA PHE A 15 -20.28 19.94 -1.24
C PHE A 15 -19.88 19.40 -2.62
N LEU A 16 -18.64 19.67 -3.06
CA LEU A 16 -18.13 19.14 -4.34
C LEU A 16 -18.14 17.60 -4.38
N ALA A 17 -17.71 16.95 -3.30
CA ALA A 17 -17.72 15.49 -3.22
C ALA A 17 -19.14 14.88 -3.24
N ARG A 18 -20.15 15.64 -2.81
CA ARG A 18 -21.56 15.22 -2.83
C ARG A 18 -22.25 15.48 -4.17
N CYS A 19 -21.96 16.63 -4.79
CA CYS A 19 -22.71 17.11 -5.94
C CYS A 19 -22.04 16.89 -7.29
N ALA A 20 -20.69 16.76 -7.32
CA ALA A 20 -19.95 16.51 -8.56
C ALA A 20 -19.80 14.99 -8.78
N GLU A 21 -20.37 14.48 -9.85
CA GLU A 21 -20.37 13.05 -10.18
C GLU A 21 -18.93 12.51 -10.27
N GLY A 22 -18.66 11.40 -9.57
CA GLY A 22 -17.35 10.73 -9.58
C GLY A 22 -16.26 11.43 -8.77
N LEU A 23 -16.53 12.57 -8.11
CA LEU A 23 -15.51 13.32 -7.39
C LEU A 23 -15.45 12.91 -5.91
N THR A 24 -14.32 12.31 -5.49
CA THR A 24 -14.09 12.05 -4.07
C THR A 24 -13.73 13.32 -3.32
N ARG A 25 -13.92 13.34 -1.99
CA ARG A 25 -13.55 14.50 -1.16
C ARG A 25 -12.06 14.86 -1.25
N SER A 26 -11.19 13.87 -1.37
CA SER A 26 -9.75 14.11 -1.55
C SER A 26 -9.45 14.75 -2.91
N ALA A 27 -10.15 14.32 -3.96
CA ALA A 27 -10.02 14.92 -5.29
C ALA A 27 -10.58 16.36 -5.30
N ALA A 28 -11.71 16.62 -4.63
CA ALA A 28 -12.25 17.97 -4.47
C ALA A 28 -11.25 18.90 -3.76
N GLN A 29 -10.62 18.44 -2.69
CA GLN A 29 -9.58 19.22 -1.99
C GLN A 29 -8.40 19.55 -2.89
N LYS A 30 -7.95 18.60 -3.70
CA LYS A 30 -6.86 18.81 -4.66
C LYS A 30 -7.24 19.85 -5.72
N LEU A 31 -8.43 19.74 -6.32
CA LEU A 31 -8.93 20.73 -7.29
C LEU A 31 -8.99 22.16 -6.70
N ILE A 32 -9.41 22.28 -5.43
CA ILE A 32 -9.44 23.56 -4.73
C ILE A 32 -8.03 24.11 -4.52
N GLU A 33 -7.09 23.27 -4.08
CA GLU A 33 -5.68 23.64 -3.84
C GLU A 33 -4.96 24.04 -5.15
N GLU A 34 -5.32 23.42 -6.27
CA GLU A 34 -4.80 23.73 -7.61
C GLU A 34 -5.47 24.97 -8.24
N GLY A 35 -6.41 25.61 -7.54
CA GLY A 35 -7.09 26.82 -8.04
C GLY A 35 -8.17 26.54 -9.11
N CYS A 36 -8.54 25.29 -9.32
CA CYS A 36 -9.53 24.84 -10.29
C CYS A 36 -10.99 25.05 -9.81
N VAL A 37 -11.19 25.62 -8.61
CA VAL A 37 -12.52 25.85 -8.04
C VAL A 37 -12.69 27.32 -7.66
N LYS A 38 -13.77 27.94 -8.13
CA LYS A 38 -14.16 29.29 -7.78
C LYS A 38 -15.52 29.29 -7.07
N ARG A 39 -15.67 30.11 -6.03
CA ARG A 39 -16.92 30.42 -5.38
C ARG A 39 -17.30 31.85 -5.70
N ASN A 40 -18.44 32.07 -6.32
CA ASN A 40 -18.93 33.40 -6.73
C ASN A 40 -17.83 34.20 -7.48
N GLY A 41 -17.13 33.52 -8.42
CA GLY A 41 -16.06 34.07 -9.24
C GLY A 41 -14.69 34.25 -8.56
N LYS A 42 -14.56 33.95 -7.24
CA LYS A 42 -13.30 34.06 -6.48
C LYS A 42 -12.72 32.68 -6.16
N PRO A 43 -11.40 32.51 -6.05
CA PRO A 43 -10.79 31.23 -5.64
C PRO A 43 -11.38 30.73 -4.33
N GLY A 44 -11.87 29.48 -4.34
CA GLY A 44 -12.42 28.81 -3.16
C GLY A 44 -11.33 28.25 -2.23
N LYS A 45 -11.64 28.11 -0.94
CA LYS A 45 -10.81 27.39 0.02
C LYS A 45 -11.56 26.17 0.51
N LYS A 46 -10.87 25.06 0.74
CA LYS A 46 -11.51 23.77 1.14
C LYS A 46 -12.42 23.87 2.36
N ASN A 47 -12.11 24.78 3.27
CA ASN A 47 -12.86 24.99 4.52
C ASN A 47 -13.95 26.05 4.39
N ASP A 48 -14.13 26.69 3.23
CA ASP A 48 -15.16 27.70 3.04
C ASP A 48 -16.53 27.10 3.34
N LYS A 49 -17.29 27.77 4.20
CA LYS A 49 -18.68 27.44 4.47
C LYS A 49 -19.56 28.12 3.44
N LEU A 50 -20.39 27.33 2.78
CA LEU A 50 -21.26 27.79 1.72
C LEU A 50 -22.56 28.38 2.27
N ASN A 51 -23.10 29.35 1.57
CA ASN A 51 -24.47 29.83 1.75
C ASN A 51 -25.35 29.26 0.63
N VAL A 52 -26.64 29.11 0.89
CA VAL A 52 -27.59 28.70 -0.15
C VAL A 52 -27.54 29.70 -1.30
N GLY A 53 -27.42 29.18 -2.53
CA GLY A 53 -27.31 29.99 -3.75
C GLY A 53 -25.89 30.40 -4.15
N ASP A 54 -24.85 30.06 -3.36
CA ASP A 54 -23.46 30.27 -3.78
C ASP A 54 -23.19 29.50 -5.08
N GLU A 55 -22.68 30.21 -6.09
CA GLU A 55 -22.24 29.61 -7.36
C GLU A 55 -20.84 29.02 -7.20
N ILE A 56 -20.71 27.74 -7.48
CA ILE A 56 -19.44 27.01 -7.48
C ILE A 56 -19.10 26.64 -8.91
N ASP A 57 -18.11 27.31 -9.47
CA ASP A 57 -17.56 27.00 -10.79
C ASP A 57 -16.30 26.17 -10.61
N TYR A 58 -16.26 24.98 -11.23
CA TYR A 58 -15.13 24.08 -11.13
C TYR A 58 -14.76 23.50 -12.50
N THR A 59 -13.47 23.31 -12.69
CA THR A 59 -12.90 22.64 -13.86
C THR A 59 -12.14 21.41 -13.38
N ILE A 60 -12.46 20.25 -13.92
CA ILE A 60 -11.62 19.06 -13.76
C ILE A 60 -10.55 19.19 -14.83
N PRO A 61 -9.28 19.49 -14.49
CA PRO A 61 -8.22 19.53 -15.47
C PRO A 61 -8.13 18.15 -16.15
N GLU A 62 -7.85 18.14 -17.42
CA GLU A 62 -7.48 16.92 -18.10
C GLU A 62 -6.33 16.27 -17.31
N PRO A 63 -6.32 14.94 -17.18
CA PRO A 63 -5.22 14.24 -16.53
C PRO A 63 -3.91 14.76 -17.13
N LYS A 64 -3.04 15.34 -16.31
CA LYS A 64 -1.67 15.61 -16.78
C LYS A 64 -1.10 14.22 -17.06
N GLU A 65 -0.77 13.97 -18.29
CA GLU A 65 0.07 12.84 -18.66
C GLU A 65 1.33 12.94 -17.81
N VAL A 66 1.36 12.20 -16.72
CA VAL A 66 2.61 11.93 -16.02
C VAL A 66 3.20 10.79 -16.84
N ASP A 67 4.05 11.19 -17.75
CA ASP A 67 4.74 10.30 -18.68
C ASP A 67 5.63 9.36 -17.87
N ILE A 68 5.00 8.28 -17.35
CA ILE A 68 5.76 7.19 -16.72
C ILE A 68 6.30 6.37 -17.89
N ALA A 69 7.57 6.57 -18.19
CA ALA A 69 8.23 5.87 -19.27
C ALA A 69 8.17 4.35 -19.05
N PRO A 70 7.60 3.57 -19.99
CA PRO A 70 7.71 2.12 -19.96
C PRO A 70 9.19 1.71 -19.97
N THR A 71 9.61 0.85 -19.04
CA THR A 71 11.01 0.42 -18.93
C THR A 71 11.07 -1.09 -18.99
N GLU A 72 11.92 -1.63 -19.85
CA GLU A 72 12.14 -3.08 -19.94
C GLU A 72 12.66 -3.61 -18.61
N MET A 73 11.92 -4.55 -18.04
CA MET A 73 12.21 -5.16 -16.75
C MET A 73 11.72 -6.61 -16.72
N ALA A 74 12.55 -7.50 -16.22
CA ALA A 74 12.14 -8.88 -15.99
C ALA A 74 11.15 -8.95 -14.82
N LEU A 75 9.87 -9.22 -15.12
CA LEU A 75 8.83 -9.41 -14.13
C LEU A 75 8.65 -10.90 -13.83
N ASN A 76 8.72 -11.27 -12.55
CA ASN A 76 8.41 -12.64 -12.12
C ASN A 76 6.89 -12.77 -11.92
N ILE A 77 6.17 -13.07 -13.01
CA ILE A 77 4.73 -13.29 -13.03
C ILE A 77 4.48 -14.73 -12.58
N VAL A 78 3.71 -14.90 -11.49
CA VAL A 78 3.40 -16.23 -10.91
C VAL A 78 1.94 -16.64 -11.10
N TYR A 79 1.09 -15.72 -11.50
CA TYR A 79 -0.29 -15.95 -11.91
C TYR A 79 -0.71 -14.87 -12.91
N GLU A 80 -1.42 -15.26 -13.95
CA GLU A 80 -2.00 -14.33 -14.92
C GLU A 80 -3.24 -14.91 -15.57
N ASP A 81 -4.26 -14.05 -15.75
CA ASP A 81 -5.42 -14.29 -16.60
C ASP A 81 -5.88 -12.97 -17.28
N GLU A 82 -7.12 -12.89 -17.75
CA GLU A 82 -7.65 -11.70 -18.42
C GLU A 82 -7.86 -10.52 -17.47
N ASP A 83 -8.05 -10.75 -16.17
CA ASP A 83 -8.45 -9.76 -15.19
C ASP A 83 -7.34 -9.40 -14.20
N VAL A 84 -6.52 -10.39 -13.82
CA VAL A 84 -5.56 -10.26 -12.72
C VAL A 84 -4.19 -10.79 -13.11
N LEU A 85 -3.18 -10.07 -12.64
CA LEU A 85 -1.78 -10.49 -12.67
C LEU A 85 -1.28 -10.54 -11.22
N VAL A 86 -0.50 -11.56 -10.84
CA VAL A 86 0.21 -11.60 -9.57
C VAL A 86 1.71 -11.71 -9.83
N ILE A 87 2.44 -10.77 -9.24
CA ILE A 87 3.90 -10.68 -9.38
C ILE A 87 4.56 -11.09 -8.07
N ASN A 88 5.62 -11.87 -8.15
CA ASN A 88 6.57 -12.08 -7.07
C ASN A 88 7.66 -11.01 -7.15
N LYS A 89 7.45 -9.86 -6.49
CA LYS A 89 8.34 -8.71 -6.52
C LYS A 89 9.69 -9.04 -5.84
N PRO A 90 10.83 -8.75 -6.46
CA PRO A 90 12.12 -8.88 -5.78
C PRO A 90 12.29 -7.82 -4.67
N LYS A 91 13.17 -8.09 -3.71
CA LYS A 91 13.67 -7.11 -2.74
C LYS A 91 14.40 -5.98 -3.48
N GLY A 92 14.26 -4.74 -3.01
CA GLY A 92 14.92 -3.56 -3.58
C GLY A 92 14.11 -2.84 -4.66
N LEU A 93 13.08 -3.45 -5.24
CA LEU A 93 12.25 -2.82 -6.27
C LEU A 93 11.12 -1.97 -5.65
N VAL A 94 11.07 -0.68 -6.03
CA VAL A 94 9.97 0.23 -5.66
C VAL A 94 8.73 -0.10 -6.48
N VAL A 95 7.53 -0.03 -5.87
CA VAL A 95 6.29 -0.38 -6.58
C VAL A 95 5.88 0.71 -7.58
N HIS A 96 5.93 1.98 -7.19
CA HIS A 96 5.45 3.09 -8.03
C HIS A 96 6.37 4.31 -7.91
N PRO A 97 6.41 5.18 -8.93
CA PRO A 97 7.28 6.34 -8.95
C PRO A 97 7.17 7.20 -7.68
N ALA A 98 8.32 7.59 -7.17
CA ALA A 98 8.49 8.42 -5.99
C ALA A 98 9.75 9.25 -6.13
N ALA A 99 9.97 10.24 -5.24
CA ALA A 99 11.19 11.04 -5.23
C ALA A 99 12.44 10.14 -5.17
N GLY A 100 13.29 10.23 -6.19
CA GLY A 100 14.51 9.41 -6.34
C GLY A 100 14.33 8.08 -7.08
N HIS A 101 13.12 7.73 -7.52
CA HIS A 101 12.80 6.54 -8.30
C HIS A 101 11.69 6.90 -9.29
N GLN A 102 12.04 7.34 -10.50
CA GLN A 102 11.07 7.76 -11.52
C GLN A 102 10.87 6.69 -12.60
N ASP A 103 11.95 6.03 -13.03
CA ASP A 103 11.96 5.16 -14.21
C ASP A 103 12.36 3.70 -13.89
N ASP A 104 12.60 3.37 -12.62
CA ASP A 104 13.07 2.08 -12.12
C ASP A 104 12.08 1.38 -11.19
N THR A 105 10.78 1.58 -11.40
CA THR A 105 9.74 1.03 -10.53
C THR A 105 8.99 -0.13 -11.17
N LEU A 106 8.28 -0.92 -10.36
CA LEU A 106 7.44 -2.00 -10.85
C LEU A 106 6.40 -1.50 -11.87
N VAL A 107 5.85 -0.28 -11.67
CA VAL A 107 4.90 0.32 -12.60
C VAL A 107 5.53 0.57 -13.98
N ASN A 108 6.80 1.01 -14.04
CA ASN A 108 7.50 1.19 -15.32
C ASN A 108 7.64 -0.15 -16.07
N GLY A 109 7.99 -1.23 -15.35
CA GLY A 109 8.05 -2.58 -15.91
C GLY A 109 6.68 -3.13 -16.34
N LEU A 110 5.64 -2.86 -15.56
CA LEU A 110 4.26 -3.25 -15.91
C LEU A 110 3.77 -2.55 -17.17
N LEU A 111 4.01 -1.24 -17.31
CA LEU A 111 3.67 -0.48 -18.52
C LEU A 111 4.40 -1.02 -19.75
N PHE A 112 5.67 -1.41 -19.62
CA PHE A 112 6.41 -2.02 -20.72
C PHE A 112 5.82 -3.38 -21.13
N ALA A 113 5.49 -4.23 -20.14
CA ALA A 113 5.03 -5.59 -20.40
C ALA A 113 3.56 -5.66 -20.84
N MET A 114 2.69 -4.78 -20.32
CA MET A 114 1.23 -4.86 -20.45
C MET A 114 0.63 -3.71 -21.27
N GLY A 115 1.34 -2.59 -21.43
CA GLY A 115 0.83 -1.40 -22.14
C GLY A 115 -0.54 -0.97 -21.61
N ASP A 116 -1.51 -0.83 -22.51
CA ASP A 116 -2.88 -0.41 -22.22
C ASP A 116 -3.74 -1.48 -21.50
N GLN A 117 -3.19 -2.68 -21.24
CA GLN A 117 -3.88 -3.76 -20.52
C GLN A 117 -3.79 -3.61 -18.99
N LEU A 118 -3.78 -2.41 -18.48
CA LEU A 118 -3.78 -2.12 -17.04
C LEU A 118 -4.93 -1.19 -16.68
N SER A 119 -5.52 -1.40 -15.48
CA SER A 119 -6.54 -0.49 -14.99
C SER A 119 -5.99 0.93 -14.79
N GLY A 120 -6.73 1.93 -15.28
CA GLY A 120 -6.44 3.35 -15.11
C GLY A 120 -7.05 4.01 -13.87
N ILE A 121 -7.80 3.30 -13.01
CA ILE A 121 -8.60 3.90 -11.92
C ILE A 121 -7.77 4.76 -10.95
N ASN A 122 -6.54 4.38 -10.64
CA ASN A 122 -5.66 5.17 -9.75
C ASN A 122 -4.88 6.27 -10.50
N GLY A 123 -5.28 6.57 -11.73
CA GLY A 123 -4.61 7.51 -12.61
C GLY A 123 -3.28 6.95 -13.14
N GLU A 124 -2.63 7.75 -13.96
CA GLU A 124 -1.42 7.38 -14.70
C GLU A 124 -0.24 6.98 -13.80
N LEU A 125 -0.21 7.47 -12.55
CA LEU A 125 0.87 7.17 -11.60
C LEU A 125 0.84 5.74 -11.04
N ARG A 126 -0.26 5.00 -11.17
CA ARG A 126 -0.43 3.70 -10.52
C ARG A 126 -1.31 2.72 -11.30
N PRO A 127 -1.09 2.55 -12.60
CA PRO A 127 -1.94 1.69 -13.41
C PRO A 127 -1.95 0.26 -12.82
N GLY A 128 -3.14 -0.27 -12.62
CA GLY A 128 -3.37 -1.62 -12.12
C GLY A 128 -3.02 -1.89 -10.65
N ILE A 129 -2.37 -0.96 -9.93
CA ILE A 129 -1.90 -1.18 -8.56
C ILE A 129 -3.04 -1.03 -7.56
N VAL A 130 -3.50 -2.13 -6.98
CA VAL A 130 -4.56 -2.17 -5.96
C VAL A 130 -4.02 -2.13 -4.52
N HIS A 131 -2.82 -2.66 -4.29
CA HIS A 131 -2.09 -2.58 -3.01
C HIS A 131 -0.59 -2.49 -3.24
N ARG A 132 0.17 -2.35 -2.15
CA ARG A 132 1.63 -2.21 -2.25
C ARG A 132 2.33 -2.94 -1.11
N ILE A 133 3.57 -3.32 -1.38
CA ILE A 133 4.56 -3.73 -0.38
C ILE A 133 5.75 -2.77 -0.42
N ASP A 134 6.55 -2.73 0.63
CA ASP A 134 7.69 -1.82 0.71
C ASP A 134 8.78 -2.16 -0.33
N LYS A 135 9.66 -1.19 -0.63
CA LYS A 135 10.81 -1.37 -1.55
C LYS A 135 11.57 -2.66 -1.24
N ASP A 136 11.97 -2.81 0.02
CA ASP A 136 12.82 -3.93 0.46
C ASP A 136 12.04 -5.13 1.00
N THR A 137 10.72 -5.15 0.85
CA THR A 137 9.89 -6.33 1.05
C THR A 137 9.74 -7.06 -0.27
N SER A 138 10.09 -8.36 -0.29
CA SER A 138 9.85 -9.22 -1.45
C SER A 138 8.50 -9.90 -1.39
N GLY A 139 8.06 -10.51 -2.50
CA GLY A 139 6.90 -11.39 -2.54
C GLY A 139 5.71 -10.85 -3.32
N LEU A 140 4.57 -11.43 -3.07
CA LEU A 140 3.38 -11.37 -3.90
C LEU A 140 2.66 -10.02 -3.86
N LEU A 141 2.29 -9.55 -5.05
CA LEU A 141 1.53 -8.33 -5.27
C LEU A 141 0.53 -8.55 -6.40
N ALA A 142 -0.77 -8.30 -6.14
CA ALA A 142 -1.82 -8.36 -7.14
C ALA A 142 -1.91 -7.06 -7.95
N VAL A 143 -2.11 -7.20 -9.25
CA VAL A 143 -2.26 -6.11 -10.22
C VAL A 143 -3.54 -6.35 -11.00
N ALA A 144 -4.36 -5.33 -11.18
CA ALA A 144 -5.59 -5.39 -11.97
C ALA A 144 -5.31 -5.03 -13.42
N LYS A 145 -5.71 -5.90 -14.36
CA LYS A 145 -5.56 -5.69 -15.80
C LYS A 145 -6.65 -4.80 -16.40
N ASN A 146 -7.75 -4.60 -15.69
CA ASN A 146 -8.85 -3.73 -16.12
C ASN A 146 -9.55 -3.07 -14.92
N ASP A 147 -10.40 -2.08 -15.20
CA ASP A 147 -11.08 -1.28 -14.18
C ASP A 147 -12.11 -2.07 -13.37
N TYR A 148 -12.74 -3.08 -13.97
CA TYR A 148 -13.65 -3.95 -13.23
C TYR A 148 -12.91 -4.76 -12.17
N ALA A 149 -11.82 -5.44 -12.56
CA ALA A 149 -10.97 -6.18 -11.65
C ALA A 149 -10.40 -5.27 -10.54
N HIS A 150 -10.01 -4.04 -10.90
CA HIS A 150 -9.50 -3.08 -9.93
C HIS A 150 -10.54 -2.78 -8.83
N ARG A 151 -11.78 -2.46 -9.21
CA ARG A 151 -12.85 -2.17 -8.25
C ARG A 151 -13.12 -3.36 -7.34
N MET A 152 -13.19 -4.57 -7.91
CA MET A 152 -13.46 -5.80 -7.16
C MET A 152 -12.33 -6.13 -6.17
N LEU A 153 -11.07 -6.07 -6.60
CA LEU A 153 -9.93 -6.31 -5.72
C LEU A 153 -9.78 -5.23 -4.64
N ALA A 154 -10.04 -3.96 -4.98
CA ALA A 154 -10.04 -2.86 -4.02
C ALA A 154 -11.15 -3.02 -2.97
N SER A 155 -12.33 -3.52 -3.34
CA SER A 155 -13.41 -3.87 -2.39
C SER A 155 -12.95 -4.95 -1.43
N GLN A 156 -12.36 -6.04 -1.92
CA GLN A 156 -11.86 -7.12 -1.07
C GLN A 156 -10.78 -6.64 -0.07
N LEU A 157 -9.93 -5.70 -0.48
CA LEU A 157 -8.96 -5.08 0.43
C LEU A 157 -9.63 -4.21 1.49
N LYS A 158 -10.68 -3.47 1.11
CA LYS A 158 -11.47 -2.63 2.02
C LYS A 158 -12.26 -3.46 3.02
N ASP A 159 -12.84 -4.57 2.57
CA ASP A 159 -13.70 -5.48 3.35
C ASP A 159 -12.88 -6.56 4.07
N HIS A 160 -11.53 -6.49 3.97
CA HIS A 160 -10.57 -7.42 4.60
C HIS A 160 -10.74 -8.89 4.20
N THR A 161 -11.32 -9.15 3.02
CA THR A 161 -11.53 -10.50 2.49
C THR A 161 -10.34 -11.02 1.66
N MET A 162 -9.49 -10.12 1.15
CA MET A 162 -8.21 -10.50 0.53
C MET A 162 -7.19 -10.82 1.63
N ALA A 163 -6.84 -12.10 1.77
CA ALA A 163 -5.85 -12.54 2.75
C ALA A 163 -4.42 -12.34 2.23
N ARG A 164 -3.57 -11.75 3.07
CA ARG A 164 -2.15 -11.49 2.79
C ARG A 164 -1.33 -12.04 3.93
N THR A 165 -0.48 -13.02 3.63
CA THR A 165 0.37 -13.68 4.61
C THR A 165 1.83 -13.39 4.29
N TYR A 166 2.56 -13.03 5.34
CA TYR A 166 3.97 -12.67 5.28
C TYR A 166 4.80 -13.56 6.18
N GLU A 167 6.04 -13.80 5.79
CA GLU A 167 7.06 -14.43 6.64
C GLU A 167 8.10 -13.37 7.01
N CYS A 168 8.55 -13.34 8.25
CA CYS A 168 9.61 -12.45 8.70
C CYS A 168 10.49 -13.09 9.77
N ILE A 169 11.75 -12.67 9.83
CA ILE A 169 12.62 -12.96 10.97
C ILE A 169 12.63 -11.72 11.85
N VAL A 170 12.33 -11.90 13.14
CA VAL A 170 12.34 -10.83 14.14
C VAL A 170 13.40 -11.06 15.19
N CYS A 171 13.87 -9.99 15.82
CA CYS A 171 14.84 -10.02 16.91
C CYS A 171 14.13 -10.42 18.22
N GLY A 172 14.80 -11.25 19.03
CA GLY A 172 14.29 -11.76 20.30
C GLY A 172 13.43 -13.01 20.15
N SER A 173 12.96 -13.52 21.29
CA SER A 173 12.13 -14.72 21.38
C SER A 173 10.79 -14.39 22.01
N PHE A 174 9.71 -14.89 21.42
CA PHE A 174 8.36 -14.83 21.98
C PHE A 174 8.18 -15.91 23.03
N ARG A 175 7.40 -15.62 24.10
CA ARG A 175 6.93 -16.61 25.06
C ARG A 175 5.73 -17.37 24.50
N GLU A 176 4.83 -16.64 23.87
CA GLU A 176 3.61 -17.13 23.24
C GLU A 176 3.92 -17.69 21.84
N ASP A 177 3.09 -18.62 21.37
CA ASP A 177 3.21 -19.18 20.01
C ASP A 177 2.48 -18.35 18.95
N SER A 178 1.56 -17.49 19.36
CA SER A 178 0.80 -16.60 18.48
C SER A 178 0.25 -15.40 19.24
N GLY A 179 -0.18 -14.40 18.51
CA GLY A 179 -0.83 -13.22 19.08
C GLY A 179 -1.37 -12.26 18.03
N THR A 180 -1.93 -11.17 18.54
CA THR A 180 -2.49 -10.10 17.69
C THR A 180 -1.99 -8.74 18.18
N VAL A 181 -1.55 -7.91 17.25
CA VAL A 181 -1.28 -6.49 17.49
C VAL A 181 -2.41 -5.70 16.85
N ASP A 182 -3.30 -5.16 17.69
CA ASP A 182 -4.35 -4.23 17.31
C ASP A 182 -3.95 -2.85 17.83
N ALA A 183 -3.30 -2.06 16.97
CA ALA A 183 -2.74 -0.77 17.36
C ALA A 183 -2.73 0.20 16.17
N PRO A 184 -3.33 1.39 16.29
CA PRO A 184 -3.48 2.31 15.18
C PRO A 184 -2.13 2.90 14.74
N ILE A 185 -1.94 3.02 13.41
CA ILE A 185 -0.71 3.51 12.82
C ILE A 185 -0.92 4.89 12.19
N GLY A 186 -0.06 5.83 12.57
CA GLY A 186 0.03 7.17 12.03
C GLY A 186 1.47 7.56 11.66
N ARG A 187 1.63 8.77 11.10
CA ARG A 187 2.97 9.31 10.82
C ARG A 187 3.68 9.65 12.13
N HIS A 188 4.98 9.33 12.17
CA HIS A 188 5.82 9.73 13.29
C HIS A 188 5.88 11.28 13.40
N PRO A 189 5.72 11.86 14.59
CA PRO A 189 5.57 13.31 14.76
C PRO A 189 6.81 14.12 14.34
N SER A 190 8.01 13.58 14.49
CA SER A 190 9.27 14.27 14.20
C SER A 190 10.05 13.69 13.01
N ASP A 191 9.76 12.47 12.56
CA ASP A 191 10.45 11.82 11.44
C ASP A 191 9.47 11.48 10.31
N ARG A 192 9.47 12.29 9.26
CA ARG A 192 8.54 12.13 8.11
C ARG A 192 8.71 10.81 7.34
N LYS A 193 9.84 10.12 7.50
CA LYS A 193 10.10 8.83 6.83
C LYS A 193 9.55 7.65 7.63
N LYS A 194 9.17 7.86 8.90
CA LYS A 194 8.67 6.83 9.81
C LYS A 194 7.17 6.87 9.99
N MET A 195 6.63 5.70 10.30
CA MET A 195 5.32 5.51 10.88
C MET A 195 5.49 5.11 12.34
N CYS A 196 4.46 5.24 13.15
CA CYS A 196 4.46 4.77 14.54
C CYS A 196 3.06 4.39 15.00
N VAL A 197 2.97 3.61 16.06
CA VAL A 197 1.71 3.43 16.78
C VAL A 197 1.38 4.75 17.48
N THR A 198 0.19 5.29 17.21
CA THR A 198 -0.28 6.57 17.75
C THR A 198 -1.78 6.71 17.54
N GLU A 199 -2.47 7.37 18.47
CA GLU A 199 -3.90 7.74 18.34
C GLU A 199 -4.11 9.00 17.47
N ARG A 200 -3.05 9.80 17.23
CA ARG A 200 -3.16 11.09 16.52
C ARG A 200 -3.01 10.89 15.02
N ASN A 201 -4.04 11.32 14.24
CA ASN A 201 -4.04 11.24 12.77
C ASN A 201 -3.64 9.84 12.25
N SER A 202 -4.12 8.81 12.92
CA SER A 202 -3.81 7.41 12.67
C SER A 202 -4.96 6.70 11.96
N LYS A 203 -4.71 5.48 11.54
CA LYS A 203 -5.70 4.58 10.99
C LYS A 203 -5.60 3.24 11.73
N HIS A 204 -6.75 2.65 12.02
CA HIS A 204 -6.85 1.31 12.58
C HIS A 204 -5.97 0.32 11.81
N ALA A 205 -5.22 -0.53 12.56
CA ALA A 205 -4.30 -1.49 11.99
C ALA A 205 -4.24 -2.75 12.86
N VAL A 206 -4.43 -3.92 12.22
CA VAL A 206 -4.44 -5.23 12.90
C VAL A 206 -3.49 -6.19 12.17
N THR A 207 -2.59 -6.80 12.93
CA THR A 207 -1.65 -7.83 12.49
C THR A 207 -1.74 -9.04 13.41
N HIS A 208 -2.12 -10.20 12.87
CA HIS A 208 -2.00 -11.48 13.56
C HIS A 208 -0.64 -12.08 13.28
N TRP A 209 -0.03 -12.72 14.28
CA TRP A 209 1.26 -13.37 14.11
C TRP A 209 1.25 -14.75 14.78
N GLU A 210 2.05 -15.65 14.22
CA GLU A 210 2.31 -16.99 14.77
C GLU A 210 3.80 -17.32 14.63
N VAL A 211 4.34 -18.03 15.60
CA VAL A 211 5.72 -18.49 15.58
C VAL A 211 5.85 -19.70 14.67
N VAL A 212 6.73 -19.63 13.69
CA VAL A 212 7.09 -20.75 12.81
C VAL A 212 8.25 -21.54 13.41
N ALA A 213 9.29 -20.81 13.88
CA ALA A 213 10.46 -21.42 14.51
C ALA A 213 11.14 -20.42 15.46
N ARG A 214 11.80 -20.94 16.52
CA ARG A 214 12.59 -20.17 17.46
C ARG A 214 14.07 -20.50 17.30
N TYR A 215 14.90 -19.46 17.28
CA TYR A 215 16.34 -19.55 17.22
C TYR A 215 16.98 -18.75 18.36
N ARG A 216 18.24 -18.94 18.61
CA ARG A 216 18.96 -18.18 19.65
C ARG A 216 18.96 -16.68 19.33
N GLY A 217 18.14 -15.92 20.06
CA GLY A 217 18.02 -14.45 19.91
C GLY A 217 17.13 -14.00 18.75
N TYR A 218 16.49 -14.90 18.00
CA TYR A 218 15.61 -14.59 16.85
C TYR A 218 14.40 -15.52 16.80
N THR A 219 13.36 -15.07 16.11
CA THR A 219 12.17 -15.87 15.84
C THR A 219 11.73 -15.70 14.38
N HIS A 220 11.43 -16.84 13.74
CA HIS A 220 10.73 -16.84 12.45
C HIS A 220 9.23 -16.77 12.74
N VAL A 221 8.60 -15.74 12.19
CA VAL A 221 7.18 -15.40 12.46
C VAL A 221 6.43 -15.33 11.14
N ARG A 222 5.23 -15.90 11.13
CA ARG A 222 4.25 -15.70 10.06
C ARG A 222 3.26 -14.63 10.50
N CYS A 223 3.02 -13.63 9.65
CA CYS A 223 2.09 -12.53 9.90
C CYS A 223 0.94 -12.56 8.91
N ARG A 224 -0.30 -12.47 9.40
CA ARG A 224 -1.51 -12.28 8.57
C ARG A 224 -2.08 -10.90 8.84
N LEU A 225 -2.35 -10.17 7.74
CA LEU A 225 -2.86 -8.81 7.81
C LEU A 225 -4.37 -8.77 7.63
N GLU A 226 -5.10 -8.07 8.52
CA GLU A 226 -6.44 -7.57 8.22
C GLU A 226 -6.35 -6.26 7.45
N THR A 227 -5.58 -5.32 7.92
CA THR A 227 -5.35 -4.01 7.31
C THR A 227 -4.01 -3.96 6.56
N GLY A 228 -3.79 -2.94 5.73
CA GLY A 228 -2.54 -2.76 4.98
C GLY A 228 -2.01 -1.34 5.09
N ARG A 229 -1.55 -0.91 6.28
CA ARG A 229 -0.97 0.42 6.49
C ARG A 229 0.50 0.41 6.10
N THR A 230 1.01 1.59 5.74
CA THR A 230 2.43 1.76 5.41
C THR A 230 3.32 1.23 6.54
N HIS A 231 4.27 0.34 6.22
CA HIS A 231 5.20 -0.29 7.15
C HIS A 231 4.53 -1.10 8.28
N GLN A 232 3.28 -1.55 8.13
CA GLN A 232 2.47 -2.06 9.24
C GLN A 232 3.15 -3.16 10.05
N ILE A 233 3.61 -4.26 9.43
CA ILE A 233 4.26 -5.36 10.13
C ILE A 233 5.53 -4.87 10.84
N ARG A 234 6.32 -4.04 10.18
CA ARG A 234 7.56 -3.47 10.70
C ARG A 234 7.32 -2.64 11.96
N VAL A 235 6.30 -1.77 11.92
CA VAL A 235 5.89 -0.92 13.06
C VAL A 235 5.31 -1.77 14.19
N HIS A 236 4.43 -2.72 13.89
CA HIS A 236 3.79 -3.57 14.90
C HIS A 236 4.79 -4.48 15.61
N MET A 237 5.68 -5.15 14.86
CA MET A 237 6.70 -6.00 15.46
C MET A 237 7.67 -5.18 16.33
N ALA A 238 8.10 -4.00 15.87
CA ALA A 238 8.92 -3.11 16.69
C ALA A 238 8.18 -2.60 17.94
N HIS A 239 6.87 -2.30 17.82
CA HIS A 239 6.03 -1.84 18.93
C HIS A 239 5.95 -2.87 20.07
N ILE A 240 5.87 -4.15 19.74
CA ILE A 240 5.84 -5.23 20.75
C ILE A 240 7.26 -5.71 21.18
N GLY A 241 8.32 -4.97 20.81
CA GLY A 241 9.70 -5.24 21.22
C GLY A 241 10.46 -6.25 20.37
N HIS A 242 9.91 -6.67 19.24
CA HIS A 242 10.48 -7.67 18.34
C HIS A 242 10.69 -7.08 16.91
N PRO A 243 11.58 -6.07 16.71
CA PRO A 243 11.78 -5.50 15.40
C PRO A 243 12.27 -6.55 14.39
N ILE A 244 11.93 -6.33 13.11
CA ILE A 244 12.35 -7.24 12.04
C ILE A 244 13.87 -7.17 11.86
N LEU A 245 14.51 -8.31 11.71
CA LEU A 245 15.93 -8.46 11.42
C LEU A 245 16.31 -7.62 10.19
N GLY A 246 17.37 -6.83 10.30
CA GLY A 246 17.89 -5.98 9.25
C GLY A 246 17.11 -4.68 9.03
N ASP A 247 15.97 -4.46 9.71
CA ASP A 247 15.22 -3.22 9.60
C ASP A 247 15.95 -2.06 10.29
N THR A 248 16.72 -1.29 9.51
CA THR A 248 17.50 -0.15 10.01
C THR A 248 16.66 1.08 10.37
N VAL A 249 15.36 1.07 10.04
CA VAL A 249 14.41 2.15 10.35
C VAL A 249 13.76 1.95 11.71
N TYR A 250 13.29 0.73 12.00
CA TYR A 250 12.52 0.40 13.21
C TYR A 250 13.27 -0.51 14.19
N GLY A 251 14.37 -1.12 13.76
CA GLY A 251 15.20 -2.03 14.55
C GLY A 251 16.62 -1.52 14.76
N HIS A 252 17.57 -2.41 14.64
CA HIS A 252 18.98 -2.12 14.82
C HIS A 252 19.54 -1.31 13.64
N LYS A 253 20.30 -0.25 13.92
CA LYS A 253 20.83 0.64 12.88
C LYS A 253 21.94 0.02 12.03
N LYS A 254 22.56 -1.05 12.50
CA LYS A 254 23.64 -1.76 11.80
C LYS A 254 23.08 -2.98 11.08
N PRO A 255 23.64 -3.34 9.91
CA PRO A 255 23.33 -4.62 9.26
C PRO A 255 23.56 -5.79 10.20
N GLU A 256 22.72 -6.79 10.11
CA GLU A 256 22.73 -7.96 10.99
C GLU A 256 22.51 -9.23 10.17
N LEU A 257 23.30 -10.27 10.42
CA LEU A 257 23.32 -11.53 9.67
C LEU A 257 23.42 -11.37 8.13
N GLY A 258 24.01 -10.25 7.67
CA GLY A 258 24.13 -9.90 6.26
C GLY A 258 22.88 -9.24 5.68
N GLN A 259 21.94 -8.80 6.52
CA GLN A 259 20.77 -8.02 6.11
C GLN A 259 20.91 -6.57 6.52
N ASP A 260 20.73 -5.66 5.57
CA ASP A 260 20.77 -4.18 5.71
C ASP A 260 19.36 -3.56 5.58
N SER A 261 18.36 -4.37 5.35
CA SER A 261 16.96 -4.02 5.23
C SER A 261 16.10 -5.20 5.69
N GLN A 262 14.83 -4.94 6.00
CA GLN A 262 13.92 -5.88 6.65
C GLN A 262 13.90 -7.28 5.99
N CYS A 263 14.11 -8.33 6.78
CA CYS A 263 13.90 -9.72 6.39
C CYS A 263 12.39 -10.03 6.43
N LEU A 264 11.67 -9.62 5.37
CA LEU A 264 10.21 -9.68 5.26
C LEU A 264 9.82 -10.08 3.84
N HIS A 265 8.92 -11.06 3.73
CA HIS A 265 8.47 -11.63 2.47
C HIS A 265 6.96 -11.84 2.46
N ALA A 266 6.26 -11.34 1.42
CA ALA A 266 4.85 -11.60 1.17
C ALA A 266 4.69 -12.98 0.53
N GLY A 267 4.56 -14.03 1.36
CA GLY A 267 4.64 -15.42 0.93
C GLY A 267 3.35 -16.01 0.39
N ALA A 268 2.17 -15.48 0.79
CA ALA A 268 0.90 -15.96 0.27
C ALA A 268 -0.11 -14.82 0.07
N LEU A 269 -0.90 -14.96 -1.00
CA LEU A 269 -1.98 -14.06 -1.37
C LEU A 269 -3.20 -14.89 -1.74
N CYS A 270 -4.35 -14.63 -1.08
CA CYS A 270 -5.61 -15.29 -1.38
C CYS A 270 -6.70 -14.25 -1.62
N PHE A 271 -7.43 -14.39 -2.72
CA PHE A 271 -8.52 -13.49 -3.09
C PHE A 271 -9.59 -14.23 -3.88
N GLN A 272 -10.78 -13.63 -3.98
CA GLN A 272 -11.81 -14.12 -4.90
C GLN A 272 -11.60 -13.49 -6.27
N HIS A 273 -11.61 -14.32 -7.30
CA HIS A 273 -11.44 -13.86 -8.68
C HIS A 273 -12.53 -12.83 -9.04
N PRO A 274 -12.18 -11.68 -9.62
CA PRO A 274 -13.11 -10.58 -9.87
C PRO A 274 -14.33 -10.99 -10.68
N ARG A 275 -14.19 -11.84 -11.69
CA ARG A 275 -15.24 -12.16 -12.67
C ARG A 275 -16.21 -13.23 -12.18
N ASP A 276 -15.72 -14.30 -11.59
CA ASP A 276 -16.49 -15.50 -11.25
C ASP A 276 -16.54 -15.84 -9.76
N GLY A 277 -15.82 -15.09 -8.92
CA GLY A 277 -15.79 -15.27 -7.48
C GLY A 277 -15.07 -16.53 -6.99
N ARG A 278 -14.43 -17.31 -7.88
CA ARG A 278 -13.64 -18.48 -7.45
C ARG A 278 -12.47 -18.08 -6.59
N PRO A 279 -12.11 -18.89 -5.58
CA PRO A 279 -10.93 -18.60 -4.78
C PRO A 279 -9.64 -18.77 -5.61
N VAL A 280 -8.78 -17.78 -5.57
CA VAL A 280 -7.43 -17.81 -6.14
C VAL A 280 -6.44 -17.76 -4.99
N MET A 281 -5.55 -18.75 -4.93
CA MET A 281 -4.51 -18.88 -3.91
C MET A 281 -3.16 -18.95 -4.61
N VAL A 282 -2.29 -17.97 -4.32
CA VAL A 282 -0.95 -17.89 -4.89
C VAL A 282 0.07 -17.93 -3.76
N PHE A 283 1.11 -18.71 -3.94
CA PHE A 283 2.20 -18.88 -2.98
C PHE A 283 3.54 -18.55 -3.66
N ALA A 284 4.42 -17.88 -2.91
CA ALA A 284 5.80 -17.67 -3.30
C ALA A 284 6.72 -18.35 -2.29
N GLU A 285 7.71 -19.09 -2.79
CA GLU A 285 8.76 -19.62 -1.94
C GLU A 285 9.58 -18.51 -1.28
N LEU A 286 10.11 -18.81 -0.11
CA LEU A 286 11.07 -17.92 0.53
C LEU A 286 12.27 -17.66 -0.40
N PRO A 287 12.62 -16.38 -0.63
CA PRO A 287 13.73 -16.04 -1.51
C PRO A 287 15.08 -16.44 -0.89
N GLN A 288 16.11 -16.52 -1.72
CA GLN A 288 17.41 -17.04 -1.30
C GLN A 288 17.99 -16.29 -0.09
N TYR A 289 17.89 -14.95 -0.06
CA TYR A 289 18.40 -14.17 1.07
C TYR A 289 17.74 -14.56 2.40
N PHE A 290 16.45 -14.94 2.37
CA PHE A 290 15.71 -15.36 3.55
C PHE A 290 16.13 -16.78 3.98
N LYS A 291 16.26 -17.71 3.02
CA LYS A 291 16.77 -19.06 3.24
C LYS A 291 18.19 -19.04 3.84
N ASP A 292 19.05 -18.15 3.35
CA ASP A 292 20.42 -17.96 3.87
C ASP A 292 20.44 -17.46 5.32
N VAL A 293 19.50 -16.58 5.69
CA VAL A 293 19.32 -16.12 7.08
C VAL A 293 18.91 -17.31 7.97
N ILE A 294 17.91 -18.09 7.56
CA ILE A 294 17.48 -19.29 8.33
C ILE A 294 18.67 -20.26 8.52
N ALA A 295 19.41 -20.55 7.46
CA ALA A 295 20.57 -21.45 7.56
C ALA A 295 21.68 -20.95 8.50
N LYS A 296 21.88 -19.62 8.60
CA LYS A 296 22.78 -19.03 9.60
C LYS A 296 22.23 -19.19 11.02
N LEU A 297 20.94 -18.95 11.22
CA LEU A 297 20.28 -19.07 12.53
C LEU A 297 20.29 -20.53 13.05
N GLU A 298 20.08 -21.49 12.17
CA GLU A 298 20.15 -22.93 12.51
C GLU A 298 21.56 -23.32 13.00
N LYS A 299 22.63 -22.74 12.46
CA LYS A 299 24.01 -22.97 12.89
C LYS A 299 24.35 -22.27 14.22
N MET A 300 23.55 -21.32 14.67
CA MET A 300 23.76 -20.58 15.92
C MET A 300 23.00 -21.21 17.10
N ASN A 301 22.04 -22.13 16.83
CA ASN A 301 21.36 -22.92 17.81
C ASN A 301 22.23 -24.09 18.30
#